data_57c59dd87d56ce84c0cd5e68d2545a3b
#
_entry.id   57c59dd87d56ce84c0cd5e68d2545a3b
#
_cell.length_a   1.000
_cell.length_b   1.000
_cell.length_c   1.000
_cell.angle_alpha   90.00
_cell.angle_beta   90.00
_cell.angle_gamma   90.00
#
_symmetry.space_group_name_H-M   'P 1'
#
loop_
_entity.id
_entity.type
_entity.pdbx_description
1 polymer ?
#
loop_
_entity_poly.entity_id
_entity_poly.type
_entity_poly.pdbx_seq_one_letter_code
_entity_poly.pdbx_strand_id
1 'polypeptide(L)'
;MNRTEFFLGVTAMLPLLLGVIPFGLVFGVLGVASGLTETQTIFMSSIIFAGASQVVFIQLWAAGSAYLIIGSSVALINLRHVLYSVAVSEHLKKLSFKWRVILAYLLTDEAFAVSIERFNTHEGSRPVHFFMFGAGSALWIAWQISTVVGVIAGSTIPENWELAFAIPLTFIAVVVPLLKNFPTIICALTSSLIAICGQSLPWNSWILVAAIGGILLGALTEKWNYCR
;
A
#
# COMPACT_ATOMS: atom_id res chain seq x y z
N MET A 1 -15.80 -12.20 -21.37
CA MET A 1 -14.55 -11.53 -20.95
C MET A 1 -13.88 -10.94 -22.18
N ASN A 2 -13.61 -9.64 -22.20
CA ASN A 2 -12.85 -9.04 -23.31
C ASN A 2 -11.35 -9.32 -23.05
N ARG A 3 -10.83 -10.34 -23.74
CA ARG A 3 -9.45 -10.80 -23.58
C ARG A 3 -8.43 -9.71 -23.90
N THR A 4 -8.70 -8.91 -24.91
CA THR A 4 -7.79 -7.82 -25.34
C THR A 4 -7.60 -6.79 -24.23
N GLU A 5 -8.69 -6.27 -23.64
CA GLU A 5 -8.61 -5.30 -22.54
C GLU A 5 -7.94 -5.91 -21.30
N PHE A 6 -8.21 -7.18 -20.99
CA PHE A 6 -7.56 -7.87 -19.87
C PHE A 6 -6.04 -7.93 -20.05
N PHE A 7 -5.54 -8.40 -21.19
CA PHE A 7 -4.10 -8.48 -21.44
C PHE A 7 -3.42 -7.12 -21.56
N LEU A 8 -4.10 -6.10 -22.06
CA LEU A 8 -3.60 -4.72 -22.02
C LEU A 8 -3.40 -4.25 -20.57
N GLY A 9 -4.32 -4.58 -19.66
CA GLY A 9 -4.17 -4.29 -18.24
C GLY A 9 -2.98 -5.02 -17.62
N VAL A 10 -2.81 -6.31 -17.91
CA VAL A 10 -1.65 -7.09 -17.47
C VAL A 10 -0.35 -6.45 -17.93
N THR A 11 -0.23 -6.13 -19.21
CA THR A 11 0.99 -5.53 -19.77
C THR A 11 1.30 -4.15 -19.20
N ALA A 12 0.28 -3.33 -18.95
CA ALA A 12 0.44 -2.02 -18.33
C ALA A 12 0.95 -2.12 -16.88
N MET A 13 0.65 -3.22 -16.19
CA MET A 13 1.12 -3.45 -14.82
C MET A 13 2.56 -3.92 -14.75
N LEU A 14 3.10 -4.60 -15.78
CA LEU A 14 4.43 -5.23 -15.74
C LEU A 14 5.57 -4.30 -15.25
N PRO A 15 5.67 -3.03 -15.70
CA PRO A 15 6.74 -2.15 -15.23
C PRO A 15 6.67 -1.88 -13.72
N LEU A 16 5.47 -1.81 -13.15
CA LEU A 16 5.27 -1.55 -11.72
C LEU A 16 5.61 -2.76 -10.85
N LEU A 17 5.52 -3.98 -11.41
CA LEU A 17 5.90 -5.20 -10.70
C LEU A 17 7.37 -5.23 -10.29
N LEU A 18 8.25 -4.50 -10.98
CA LEU A 18 9.66 -4.38 -10.60
C LEU A 18 9.85 -3.78 -9.18
N GLY A 19 8.95 -2.88 -8.76
CA GLY A 19 8.95 -2.36 -7.40
C GLY A 19 8.14 -3.20 -6.42
N VAL A 20 7.04 -3.77 -6.90
CA VAL A 20 6.10 -4.52 -6.08
C VAL A 20 6.67 -5.86 -5.60
N ILE A 21 7.37 -6.60 -6.49
CA ILE A 21 7.93 -7.91 -6.16
C ILE A 21 8.95 -7.83 -5.01
N PRO A 22 9.97 -6.97 -5.03
CA PRO A 22 10.86 -6.80 -3.89
C PRO A 22 10.13 -6.42 -2.61
N PHE A 23 9.13 -5.55 -2.70
CA PHE A 23 8.34 -5.13 -1.54
C PHE A 23 7.53 -6.29 -0.94
N GLY A 24 6.92 -7.14 -1.76
CA GLY A 24 6.22 -8.34 -1.30
C GLY A 24 7.15 -9.38 -0.67
N LEU A 25 8.37 -9.55 -1.21
CA LEU A 25 9.41 -10.39 -0.59
C LEU A 25 9.75 -9.89 0.81
N VAL A 26 10.02 -8.61 0.95
CA VAL A 26 10.34 -7.99 2.24
C VAL A 26 9.19 -8.14 3.21
N PHE A 27 7.93 -7.93 2.78
CA PHE A 27 6.76 -8.15 3.63
C PHE A 27 6.72 -9.60 4.16
N GLY A 28 6.96 -10.60 3.31
CA GLY A 28 6.98 -12.01 3.72
C GLY A 28 8.04 -12.30 4.78
N VAL A 29 9.28 -11.80 4.57
CA VAL A 29 10.38 -11.93 5.54
C VAL A 29 10.03 -11.24 6.87
N LEU A 30 9.55 -10.00 6.81
CA LEU A 30 9.21 -9.21 8.00
C LEU A 30 8.08 -9.84 8.81
N GLY A 31 7.08 -10.43 8.15
CA GLY A 31 5.98 -11.10 8.84
C GLY A 31 6.47 -12.19 9.77
N VAL A 32 7.30 -13.09 9.25
CA VAL A 32 7.90 -14.20 10.03
C VAL A 32 8.86 -13.68 11.08
N ALA A 33 9.76 -12.76 10.72
CA ALA A 33 10.73 -12.15 11.65
C ALA A 33 10.06 -11.40 12.82
N SER A 34 8.83 -10.93 12.63
CA SER A 34 8.04 -10.23 13.67
C SER A 34 7.19 -11.17 14.53
N GLY A 35 7.38 -12.48 14.42
CA GLY A 35 6.70 -13.49 15.23
C GLY A 35 5.33 -13.91 14.72
N LEU A 36 4.93 -13.52 13.50
CA LEU A 36 3.77 -14.09 12.84
C LEU A 36 4.12 -15.48 12.28
N THR A 37 3.19 -16.42 12.35
CA THR A 37 3.38 -17.69 11.66
C THR A 37 3.37 -17.50 10.14
N GLU A 38 3.98 -18.42 9.40
CA GLU A 38 3.95 -18.42 7.93
C GLU A 38 2.53 -18.31 7.39
N THR A 39 1.63 -19.10 7.96
CA THR A 39 0.20 -19.10 7.60
C THR A 39 -0.46 -17.75 7.86
N GLN A 40 -0.21 -17.13 9.02
CA GLN A 40 -0.75 -15.80 9.35
C GLN A 40 -0.26 -14.74 8.36
N THR A 41 1.02 -14.76 8.00
CA THR A 41 1.63 -13.83 7.05
C THR A 41 1.00 -13.97 5.66
N ILE A 42 0.82 -15.20 5.15
CA ILE A 42 0.22 -15.46 3.85
C ILE A 42 -1.28 -15.09 3.84
N PHE A 43 -2.03 -15.45 4.89
CA PHE A 43 -3.45 -15.07 4.98
C PHE A 43 -3.63 -13.56 5.07
N MET A 44 -2.80 -12.87 5.85
CA MET A 44 -2.81 -11.42 5.94
C MET A 44 -2.55 -10.79 4.56
N SER A 45 -1.58 -11.31 3.79
CA SER A 45 -1.30 -10.88 2.43
C SER A 45 -2.51 -11.02 1.50
N SER A 46 -3.26 -12.11 1.64
CA SER A 46 -4.42 -12.40 0.80
C SER A 46 -5.68 -11.63 1.20
N ILE A 47 -5.88 -11.38 2.50
CA ILE A 47 -7.09 -10.70 3.00
C ILE A 47 -6.93 -9.19 2.92
N ILE A 48 -5.77 -8.66 3.34
CA ILE A 48 -5.48 -7.23 3.35
C ILE A 48 -4.52 -6.94 2.19
N PHE A 49 -5.06 -6.79 0.99
CA PHE A 49 -4.25 -6.49 -0.19
C PHE A 49 -3.85 -5.01 -0.24
N ALA A 50 -2.98 -4.59 0.70
CA ALA A 50 -2.53 -3.21 0.87
C ALA A 50 -1.14 -3.17 1.53
N GLY A 51 -0.08 -3.28 0.76
CA GLY A 51 1.30 -3.48 1.22
C GLY A 51 1.76 -2.52 2.31
N ALA A 52 1.55 -1.21 2.16
CA ALA A 52 1.96 -0.22 3.16
C ALA A 52 1.28 -0.43 4.53
N SER A 53 -0.02 -0.73 4.55
CA SER A 53 -0.74 -0.97 5.80
C SER A 53 -0.38 -2.30 6.45
N GLN A 54 -0.04 -3.31 5.64
CA GLN A 54 0.46 -4.59 6.14
C GLN A 54 1.79 -4.43 6.87
N VAL A 55 2.71 -3.66 6.31
CA VAL A 55 4.01 -3.40 6.93
C VAL A 55 3.87 -2.60 8.22
N VAL A 56 3.00 -1.58 8.24
CA VAL A 56 2.69 -0.83 9.48
C VAL A 56 2.03 -1.73 10.53
N PHE A 57 1.13 -2.62 10.11
CA PHE A 57 0.55 -3.61 11.03
C PHE A 57 1.65 -4.45 11.70
N ILE A 58 2.55 -5.04 10.90
CA ILE A 58 3.63 -5.89 11.43
C ILE A 58 4.51 -5.14 12.42
N GLN A 59 4.87 -3.89 12.11
CA GLN A 59 5.72 -3.10 13.00
C GLN A 59 5.04 -2.76 14.32
N LEU A 60 3.78 -2.34 14.27
CA LEU A 60 3.03 -2.05 15.49
C LEU A 60 2.76 -3.32 16.31
N TRP A 61 2.56 -4.44 15.64
CA TRP A 61 2.44 -5.75 16.28
C TRP A 61 3.73 -6.12 17.00
N ALA A 62 4.88 -6.05 16.33
CA ALA A 62 6.19 -6.32 16.90
C ALA A 62 6.56 -5.37 18.06
N ALA A 63 6.10 -4.11 18.00
CA ALA A 63 6.27 -3.13 19.06
C ALA A 63 5.31 -3.31 20.25
N GLY A 64 4.44 -4.34 20.24
CA GLY A 64 3.47 -4.58 21.31
C GLY A 64 2.41 -3.47 21.44
N SER A 65 2.09 -2.78 20.37
CA SER A 65 1.12 -1.68 20.40
C SER A 65 -0.30 -2.18 20.69
N ALA A 66 -1.12 -1.33 21.32
CA ALA A 66 -2.53 -1.65 21.57
C ALA A 66 -3.28 -1.89 20.25
N TYR A 67 -4.19 -2.87 20.22
CA TYR A 67 -4.97 -3.23 19.01
C TYR A 67 -5.73 -2.05 18.40
N LEU A 68 -6.20 -1.12 19.23
CA LEU A 68 -6.87 0.09 18.77
C LEU A 68 -5.92 0.98 17.95
N ILE A 69 -4.66 1.11 18.38
CA ILE A 69 -3.64 1.88 17.65
C ILE A 69 -3.29 1.19 16.34
N ILE A 70 -3.12 -0.14 16.35
CA ILE A 70 -2.87 -0.91 15.13
C ILE A 70 -4.03 -0.70 14.13
N GLY A 71 -5.27 -0.91 14.57
CA GLY A 71 -6.45 -0.81 13.73
C GLY A 71 -6.66 0.60 13.17
N SER A 72 -6.51 1.65 14.00
CA SER A 72 -6.66 3.04 13.56
C SER A 72 -5.55 3.48 12.61
N SER A 73 -4.31 3.04 12.83
CA SER A 73 -3.19 3.34 11.93
C SER A 73 -3.39 2.69 10.55
N VAL A 74 -3.77 1.40 10.52
CA VAL A 74 -4.09 0.69 9.28
C VAL A 74 -5.27 1.34 8.56
N ALA A 75 -6.33 1.72 9.29
CA ALA A 75 -7.49 2.39 8.71
C ALA A 75 -7.12 3.75 8.11
N LEU A 76 -6.31 4.54 8.81
CA LEU A 76 -5.84 5.86 8.33
C LEU A 76 -5.04 5.73 7.03
N ILE A 77 -4.11 4.79 6.96
CA ILE A 77 -3.32 4.55 5.74
C ILE A 77 -4.22 4.12 4.59
N ASN A 78 -5.25 3.32 4.85
CA ASN A 78 -6.16 2.80 3.84
C ASN A 78 -7.25 3.80 3.41
N LEU A 79 -7.37 4.98 4.03
CA LEU A 79 -8.29 6.04 3.56
C LEU A 79 -8.05 6.43 2.10
N ARG A 80 -6.84 6.30 1.60
CA ARG A 80 -6.52 6.51 0.18
C ARG A 80 -7.35 5.63 -0.76
N HIS A 81 -7.66 4.38 -0.38
CA HIS A 81 -8.50 3.50 -1.20
C HIS A 81 -9.94 4.02 -1.32
N VAL A 82 -10.44 4.77 -0.32
CA VAL A 82 -11.73 5.45 -0.41
C VAL A 82 -11.69 6.51 -1.51
N LEU A 83 -10.62 7.31 -1.57
CA LEU A 83 -10.43 8.34 -2.61
C LEU A 83 -10.35 7.71 -4.00
N TYR A 84 -9.59 6.62 -4.15
CA TYR A 84 -9.52 5.88 -5.43
C TYR A 84 -10.88 5.30 -5.81
N SER A 85 -11.61 4.74 -4.85
CA SER A 85 -12.96 4.19 -5.08
C SER A 85 -13.93 5.27 -5.57
N VAL A 86 -13.87 6.47 -4.99
CA VAL A 86 -14.67 7.61 -5.44
C VAL A 86 -14.32 7.98 -6.88
N ALA A 87 -13.03 8.10 -7.20
CA ALA A 87 -12.57 8.48 -8.53
C ALA A 87 -12.98 7.49 -9.63
N VAL A 88 -12.95 6.17 -9.34
CA VAL A 88 -13.35 5.15 -10.34
C VAL A 88 -14.85 4.83 -10.32
N SER A 89 -15.60 5.27 -9.32
CA SER A 89 -17.00 4.88 -9.09
C SER A 89 -17.91 5.18 -10.28
N GLU A 90 -17.73 6.35 -10.92
CA GLU A 90 -18.49 6.78 -12.09
C GLU A 90 -18.37 5.78 -13.25
N HIS A 91 -17.18 5.23 -13.48
CA HIS A 91 -16.91 4.27 -14.54
C HIS A 91 -17.44 2.86 -14.22
N LEU A 92 -17.59 2.54 -12.92
CA LEU A 92 -17.99 1.20 -12.45
C LEU A 92 -19.46 1.11 -12.05
N LYS A 93 -20.19 2.22 -11.94
CA LYS A 93 -21.58 2.24 -11.41
C LYS A 93 -22.56 1.37 -12.18
N LYS A 94 -22.36 1.16 -13.50
CA LYS A 94 -23.21 0.34 -14.37
C LYS A 94 -22.91 -1.16 -14.27
N LEU A 95 -21.83 -1.56 -13.60
CA LEU A 95 -21.46 -2.97 -13.44
C LEU A 95 -22.31 -3.66 -12.38
N SER A 96 -22.44 -5.00 -12.51
CA SER A 96 -23.07 -5.81 -11.49
C SER A 96 -22.33 -5.72 -10.16
N PHE A 97 -23.03 -5.97 -9.05
CA PHE A 97 -22.46 -5.93 -7.70
C PHE A 97 -21.21 -6.79 -7.56
N LYS A 98 -21.22 -8.01 -8.13
CA LYS A 98 -20.08 -8.94 -8.11
C LYS A 98 -18.82 -8.30 -8.73
N TRP A 99 -18.95 -7.67 -9.88
CA TRP A 99 -17.83 -6.98 -10.52
C TRP A 99 -17.31 -5.82 -9.67
N ARG A 100 -18.20 -5.03 -9.10
CA ARG A 100 -17.81 -3.91 -8.23
C ARG A 100 -17.01 -4.38 -7.01
N VAL A 101 -17.43 -5.49 -6.38
CA VAL A 101 -16.70 -6.06 -5.22
C VAL A 101 -15.32 -6.58 -5.64
N ILE A 102 -15.22 -7.33 -6.74
CA ILE A 102 -13.93 -7.85 -7.22
C ILE A 102 -12.97 -6.70 -7.55
N LEU A 103 -13.43 -5.70 -8.27
CA LEU A 103 -12.60 -4.55 -8.66
C LEU A 103 -12.23 -3.67 -7.46
N ALA A 104 -13.12 -3.51 -6.49
CA ALA A 104 -12.81 -2.79 -5.25
C ALA A 104 -11.72 -3.50 -4.41
N TYR A 105 -11.75 -4.83 -4.36
CA TYR A 105 -10.70 -5.63 -3.71
C TYR A 105 -9.34 -5.50 -4.42
N LEU A 106 -9.33 -5.43 -5.74
CA LEU A 106 -8.12 -5.30 -6.56
C LEU A 106 -7.64 -3.84 -6.72
N LEU A 107 -8.35 -2.87 -6.15
CA LEU A 107 -8.05 -1.45 -6.28
C LEU A 107 -6.93 -1.04 -5.31
N THR A 108 -5.71 -1.14 -5.78
CA THR A 108 -4.50 -0.62 -5.12
C THR A 108 -4.02 0.67 -5.77
N ASP A 109 -2.96 1.26 -5.24
CA ASP A 109 -2.33 2.48 -5.78
C ASP A 109 -1.91 2.29 -7.24
N GLU A 110 -1.27 1.16 -7.54
CA GLU A 110 -0.75 0.83 -8.86
C GLU A 110 -1.89 0.50 -9.82
N ALA A 111 -2.88 -0.28 -9.37
CA ALA A 111 -4.03 -0.61 -10.19
C ALA A 111 -4.86 0.63 -10.52
N PHE A 112 -5.00 1.56 -9.57
CA PHE A 112 -5.61 2.87 -9.80
C PHE A 112 -4.82 3.67 -10.82
N ALA A 113 -3.50 3.82 -10.61
CA ALA A 113 -2.63 4.65 -11.45
C ALA A 113 -2.68 4.25 -12.93
N VAL A 114 -2.61 2.94 -13.24
CA VAL A 114 -2.67 2.49 -14.64
C VAL A 114 -4.09 2.51 -15.22
N SER A 115 -5.13 2.42 -14.39
CA SER A 115 -6.51 2.28 -14.87
C SER A 115 -7.21 3.61 -15.07
N ILE A 116 -6.90 4.64 -14.28
CA ILE A 116 -7.63 5.92 -14.34
C ILE A 116 -7.50 6.62 -15.68
N GLU A 117 -6.31 6.62 -16.26
CA GLU A 117 -6.09 7.19 -17.60
C GLU A 117 -6.88 6.42 -18.66
N ARG A 118 -6.91 5.09 -18.57
CA ARG A 118 -7.68 4.24 -19.49
C ARG A 118 -9.16 4.49 -19.38
N PHE A 119 -9.70 4.69 -18.19
CA PHE A 119 -11.09 5.05 -17.98
C PHE A 119 -11.43 6.41 -18.61
N ASN A 120 -10.60 7.42 -18.40
CA ASN A 120 -10.81 8.77 -18.92
C ASN A 120 -10.73 8.85 -20.45
N THR A 121 -9.87 8.06 -21.08
CA THR A 121 -9.66 8.12 -22.54
C THR A 121 -10.65 7.27 -23.34
N HIS A 122 -11.36 6.32 -22.71
CA HIS A 122 -12.22 5.36 -23.40
C HIS A 122 -13.64 5.32 -22.82
N GLU A 123 -14.19 6.47 -22.41
CA GLU A 123 -15.54 6.55 -21.88
C GLU A 123 -16.59 5.98 -22.86
N GLY A 124 -17.32 4.96 -22.38
CA GLY A 124 -18.54 4.44 -23.02
C GLY A 124 -18.37 3.51 -24.21
N SER A 125 -17.18 3.34 -24.77
CA SER A 125 -16.99 2.58 -26.01
C SER A 125 -16.47 1.14 -25.83
N ARG A 126 -15.87 0.80 -24.70
CA ARG A 126 -15.24 -0.51 -24.43
C ARG A 126 -15.45 -0.97 -22.99
N PRO A 127 -15.45 -2.29 -22.72
CA PRO A 127 -15.57 -2.82 -21.37
C PRO A 127 -14.24 -2.68 -20.58
N VAL A 128 -13.86 -1.43 -20.28
CA VAL A 128 -12.57 -1.02 -19.66
C VAL A 128 -12.35 -1.64 -18.29
N HIS A 129 -13.41 -2.10 -17.62
CA HIS A 129 -13.30 -2.80 -16.35
C HIS A 129 -12.47 -4.10 -16.46
N PHE A 130 -12.38 -4.74 -17.65
CA PHE A 130 -11.48 -5.87 -17.86
C PHE A 130 -10.01 -5.46 -17.86
N PHE A 131 -9.70 -4.23 -18.26
CA PHE A 131 -8.34 -3.69 -18.13
C PHE A 131 -7.94 -3.60 -16.65
N MET A 132 -8.76 -2.96 -15.82
CA MET A 132 -8.52 -2.86 -14.37
C MET A 132 -8.44 -4.25 -13.72
N PHE A 133 -9.31 -5.19 -14.14
CA PHE A 133 -9.25 -6.57 -13.66
C PHE A 133 -7.94 -7.27 -14.04
N GLY A 134 -7.45 -7.08 -15.28
CA GLY A 134 -6.16 -7.62 -15.72
C GLY A 134 -4.99 -7.04 -14.94
N ALA A 135 -4.94 -5.72 -14.79
CA ALA A 135 -3.92 -5.01 -14.03
C ALA A 135 -3.88 -5.45 -12.55
N GLY A 136 -5.05 -5.42 -11.88
CA GLY A 136 -5.16 -5.81 -10.48
C GLY A 136 -4.87 -7.29 -10.24
N SER A 137 -5.30 -8.18 -11.16
CA SER A 137 -4.98 -9.62 -11.05
C SER A 137 -3.50 -9.91 -11.21
N ALA A 138 -2.82 -9.26 -12.17
CA ALA A 138 -1.37 -9.39 -12.35
C ALA A 138 -0.61 -8.94 -11.10
N LEU A 139 -1.00 -7.80 -10.54
CA LEU A 139 -0.43 -7.29 -9.30
C LEU A 139 -0.66 -8.25 -8.13
N TRP A 140 -1.89 -8.73 -7.96
CA TRP A 140 -2.25 -9.64 -6.87
C TRP A 140 -1.44 -10.95 -6.93
N ILE A 141 -1.34 -11.56 -8.11
CA ILE A 141 -0.57 -12.80 -8.31
C ILE A 141 0.90 -12.56 -7.98
N ALA A 142 1.49 -11.49 -8.52
CA ALA A 142 2.89 -11.16 -8.25
C ALA A 142 3.12 -10.91 -6.74
N TRP A 143 2.22 -10.19 -6.08
CA TRP A 143 2.27 -9.93 -4.64
C TRP A 143 2.20 -11.21 -3.81
N GLN A 144 1.25 -12.13 -4.12
CA GLN A 144 1.13 -13.39 -3.39
C GLN A 144 2.36 -14.27 -3.58
N ILE A 145 2.85 -14.41 -4.80
CA ILE A 145 4.06 -15.21 -5.09
C ILE A 145 5.26 -14.64 -4.33
N SER A 146 5.49 -13.33 -4.42
CA SER A 146 6.61 -12.69 -3.72
C SER A 146 6.49 -12.79 -2.20
N THR A 147 5.27 -12.65 -1.64
CA THR A 147 5.03 -12.89 -0.20
C THR A 147 5.39 -14.32 0.20
N VAL A 148 4.91 -15.32 -0.53
CA VAL A 148 5.22 -16.73 -0.22
C VAL A 148 6.72 -17.00 -0.28
N VAL A 149 7.40 -16.51 -1.32
CA VAL A 149 8.86 -16.63 -1.44
C VAL A 149 9.56 -15.93 -0.27
N GLY A 150 9.08 -14.74 0.12
CA GLY A 150 9.60 -13.99 1.27
C GLY A 150 9.39 -14.72 2.60
N VAL A 151 8.24 -15.36 2.80
CA VAL A 151 7.95 -16.20 3.99
C VAL A 151 8.92 -17.38 4.06
N ILE A 152 9.11 -18.12 2.96
CA ILE A 152 10.03 -19.26 2.90
C ILE A 152 11.48 -18.79 3.13
N ALA A 153 11.88 -17.67 2.52
CA ALA A 153 13.20 -17.11 2.76
C ALA A 153 13.37 -16.68 4.22
N GLY A 154 12.36 -16.01 4.81
CA GLY A 154 12.37 -15.55 6.19
C GLY A 154 12.49 -16.67 7.22
N SER A 155 11.82 -17.81 6.97
CA SER A 155 11.91 -18.99 7.85
C SER A 155 13.27 -19.70 7.81
N THR A 156 14.10 -19.41 6.80
CA THR A 156 15.45 -20.00 6.64
C THR A 156 16.58 -19.07 7.13
N ILE A 157 16.27 -17.81 7.41
CA ILE A 157 17.28 -16.83 7.86
C ILE A 157 17.60 -17.11 9.33
N PRO A 158 18.89 -17.26 9.70
CA PRO A 158 19.31 -17.44 11.08
C PRO A 158 18.91 -16.24 11.97
N GLU A 159 18.50 -16.49 13.21
CA GLU A 159 18.07 -15.44 14.17
C GLU A 159 19.16 -14.40 14.49
N ASN A 160 20.43 -14.78 14.30
CA ASN A 160 21.57 -13.90 14.52
C ASN A 160 21.79 -12.85 13.40
N TRP A 161 21.05 -12.91 12.32
CA TRP A 161 21.01 -11.83 11.34
C TRP A 161 20.07 -10.75 11.86
N GLU A 162 20.61 -9.59 12.22
CA GLU A 162 19.84 -8.47 12.74
C GLU A 162 18.86 -7.92 11.67
N LEU A 163 17.82 -8.71 11.37
CA LEU A 163 16.76 -8.33 10.43
C LEU A 163 16.01 -7.06 10.87
N ALA A 164 16.10 -6.70 12.15
CA ALA A 164 15.58 -5.45 12.69
C ALA A 164 16.08 -4.22 11.91
N PHE A 165 17.30 -4.28 11.34
CA PHE A 165 17.83 -3.20 10.49
C PHE A 165 17.23 -3.17 9.08
N ALA A 166 16.77 -4.30 8.56
CA ALA A 166 16.15 -4.37 7.25
C ALA A 166 14.82 -3.61 7.19
N ILE A 167 14.10 -3.53 8.31
CA ILE A 167 12.80 -2.84 8.41
C ILE A 167 12.92 -1.35 8.09
N PRO A 168 13.72 -0.53 8.82
CA PRO A 168 13.88 0.89 8.49
C PRO A 168 14.45 1.12 7.09
N LEU A 169 15.38 0.28 6.64
CA LEU A 169 15.95 0.39 5.30
C LEU A 169 14.90 0.22 4.20
N THR A 170 13.99 -0.73 4.39
CA THR A 170 12.87 -0.95 3.45
C THR A 170 11.94 0.26 3.39
N PHE A 171 11.62 0.87 4.54
CA PHE A 171 10.79 2.08 4.55
C PHE A 171 11.48 3.25 3.86
N ILE A 172 12.77 3.44 4.07
CA ILE A 172 13.56 4.46 3.35
C ILE A 172 13.46 4.21 1.84
N ALA A 173 13.66 2.96 1.40
CA ALA A 173 13.56 2.59 -0.02
C ALA A 173 12.18 2.84 -0.63
N VAL A 174 11.10 2.71 0.15
CA VAL A 174 9.73 3.01 -0.29
C VAL A 174 9.42 4.50 -0.25
N VAL A 175 9.83 5.20 0.80
CA VAL A 175 9.49 6.62 1.02
C VAL A 175 10.29 7.55 0.12
N VAL A 176 11.60 7.31 -0.03
CA VAL A 176 12.48 8.22 -0.80
C VAL A 176 11.99 8.50 -2.22
N PRO A 177 11.55 7.50 -3.02
CA PRO A 177 11.02 7.75 -4.36
C PRO A 177 9.71 8.57 -4.39
N LEU A 178 8.99 8.67 -3.26
CA LEU A 178 7.76 9.44 -3.13
C LEU A 178 8.02 10.91 -2.80
N LEU A 179 9.22 11.27 -2.35
CA LEU A 179 9.61 12.65 -2.00
C LEU A 179 9.95 13.46 -3.26
N LYS A 180 8.96 13.69 -4.12
CA LYS A 180 9.16 14.38 -5.41
C LYS A 180 8.93 15.87 -5.36
N ASN A 181 8.11 16.38 -4.44
CA ASN A 181 7.65 17.76 -4.38
C ASN A 181 7.88 18.33 -2.99
N PHE A 182 7.98 19.66 -2.91
CA PHE A 182 8.18 20.37 -1.65
C PHE A 182 7.14 20.02 -0.58
N PRO A 183 5.80 19.93 -0.85
CA PRO A 183 4.82 19.52 0.13
C PRO A 183 5.06 18.11 0.69
N THR A 184 5.48 17.14 -0.13
CA THR A 184 5.76 15.77 0.35
C THR A 184 7.00 15.71 1.23
N ILE A 185 8.01 16.52 0.93
CA ILE A 185 9.20 16.65 1.76
C ILE A 185 8.85 17.27 3.13
N ILE A 186 8.05 18.34 3.15
CA ILE A 186 7.57 18.96 4.40
C ILE A 186 6.74 17.99 5.21
N CYS A 187 5.84 17.24 4.56
CA CYS A 187 5.07 16.18 5.22
C CYS A 187 5.98 15.15 5.90
N ALA A 188 6.98 14.63 5.20
CA ALA A 188 7.91 13.65 5.72
C ALA A 188 8.76 14.19 6.88
N LEU A 189 9.33 15.39 6.72
CA LEU A 189 10.14 16.03 7.77
C LEU A 189 9.33 16.33 9.02
N THR A 190 8.11 16.83 8.87
CA THR A 190 7.21 17.12 9.99
C THR A 190 6.80 15.84 10.71
N SER A 191 6.37 14.80 9.96
CA SER A 191 6.04 13.51 10.55
C SER A 191 7.22 12.92 11.32
N SER A 192 8.43 12.99 10.75
CA SER A 192 9.65 12.49 11.39
C SER A 192 9.96 13.25 12.68
N LEU A 193 9.85 14.58 12.67
CA LEU A 193 10.10 15.42 13.85
C LEU A 193 9.09 15.10 14.96
N ILE A 194 7.81 15.04 14.62
CA ILE A 194 6.74 14.68 15.59
C ILE A 194 6.97 13.27 16.14
N ALA A 195 7.36 12.33 15.29
CA ALA A 195 7.65 10.96 15.70
C ALA A 195 8.81 10.90 16.71
N ILE A 196 9.90 11.63 16.46
CA ILE A 196 11.06 11.67 17.36
C ILE A 196 10.69 12.29 18.71
N CYS A 197 9.98 13.43 18.69
CA CYS A 197 9.56 14.11 19.92
C CYS A 197 8.46 13.36 20.68
N GLY A 198 7.64 12.58 19.98
CA GLY A 198 6.47 11.90 20.54
C GLY A 198 6.72 10.50 21.07
N GLN A 199 7.94 9.97 21.02
CA GLN A 199 8.24 8.57 21.43
C GLN A 199 7.82 8.23 22.86
N SER A 200 7.69 9.22 23.74
CA SER A 200 7.24 9.05 25.13
C SER A 200 5.73 8.87 25.28
N LEU A 201 4.95 9.05 24.21
CA LEU A 201 3.50 8.89 24.27
C LEU A 201 3.09 7.43 24.46
N PRO A 202 2.10 7.16 25.33
CA PRO A 202 1.67 5.79 25.62
C PRO A 202 1.08 5.10 24.39
N TRP A 203 1.18 3.76 24.36
CA TRP A 203 0.61 2.86 23.35
C TRP A 203 1.08 3.13 21.91
N ASN A 204 2.25 3.73 21.73
CA ASN A 204 2.76 4.15 20.42
C ASN A 204 1.83 5.13 19.66
N SER A 205 1.02 5.90 20.40
CA SER A 205 0.07 6.86 19.80
C SER A 205 0.76 7.99 19.03
N TRP A 206 2.06 8.21 19.25
CA TRP A 206 2.89 9.15 18.48
C TRP A 206 2.81 8.91 16.97
N ILE A 207 2.57 7.66 16.52
CA ILE A 207 2.43 7.32 15.10
C ILE A 207 1.23 8.03 14.48
N LEU A 208 0.08 8.02 15.17
CA LEU A 208 -1.11 8.71 14.68
C LEU A 208 -0.92 10.22 14.69
N VAL A 209 -0.32 10.76 15.76
CA VAL A 209 -0.05 12.20 15.88
C VAL A 209 0.91 12.65 14.78
N ALA A 210 1.97 11.89 14.52
CA ALA A 210 2.94 12.17 13.45
C ALA A 210 2.29 12.11 12.07
N ALA A 211 1.46 11.12 11.80
CA ALA A 211 0.76 10.98 10.53
C ALA A 211 -0.20 12.16 10.29
N ILE A 212 -1.04 12.48 11.25
CA ILE A 212 -2.00 13.59 11.14
C ILE A 212 -1.27 14.93 10.99
N GLY A 213 -0.26 15.19 11.83
CA GLY A 213 0.52 16.43 11.78
C GLY A 213 1.25 16.61 10.46
N GLY A 214 1.86 15.56 9.94
CA GLY A 214 2.54 15.59 8.64
C GLY A 214 1.57 15.84 7.48
N ILE A 215 0.43 15.15 7.46
CA ILE A 215 -0.59 15.34 6.41
C ILE A 215 -1.13 16.78 6.45
N LEU A 216 -1.44 17.31 7.62
CA LEU A 216 -1.96 18.69 7.75
C LEU A 216 -0.97 19.72 7.24
N LEU A 217 0.31 19.64 7.63
CA LEU A 217 1.31 20.59 7.17
C LEU A 217 1.66 20.40 5.70
N GLY A 218 1.70 19.17 5.20
CA GLY A 218 1.85 18.88 3.77
C GLY A 218 0.74 19.51 2.94
N ALA A 219 -0.52 19.33 3.35
CA ALA A 219 -1.69 19.89 2.68
C ALA A 219 -1.73 21.44 2.73
N LEU A 220 -1.32 22.05 3.85
CA LEU A 220 -1.22 23.51 3.97
C LEU A 220 -0.16 24.07 3.02
N THR A 221 0.98 23.41 2.90
CA THR A 221 2.05 23.85 1.98
C THR A 221 1.67 23.66 0.53
N GLU A 222 0.91 22.62 0.19
CA GLU A 222 0.38 22.39 -1.15
C GLU A 222 -0.60 23.51 -1.54
N LYS A 223 -1.54 23.82 -0.64
CA LYS A 223 -2.48 24.93 -0.86
C LYS A 223 -1.76 26.28 -1.05
N TRP A 224 -0.70 26.54 -0.29
CA TRP A 224 0.08 27.77 -0.46
C TRP A 224 0.77 27.84 -1.82
N ASN A 225 1.33 26.74 -2.31
CA ASN A 225 1.94 26.69 -3.64
C ASN A 225 0.93 26.86 -4.78
N TYR A 226 -0.33 26.48 -4.58
CA TYR A 226 -1.40 26.66 -5.57
C TYR A 226 -1.93 28.11 -5.65
N CYS A 227 -1.76 28.88 -4.57
CA CYS A 227 -2.19 30.28 -4.49
C CYS A 227 -1.10 31.28 -4.96
N ARG A 228 0.06 30.80 -5.37
CA ARG A 228 1.14 31.57 -5.99
C ARG A 228 1.24 31.28 -7.48
#